data_57cc517e104fa850bbd36abcd0006679
#
_entry.id   57cc517e104fa850bbd36abcd0006679
#
_cell.length_a   1.000
_cell.length_b   1.000
_cell.length_c   1.000
_cell.angle_alpha   90.00
_cell.angle_beta   90.00
_cell.angle_gamma   90.00
#
_symmetry.space_group_name_H-M   'P 1'
#
loop_
_entity.id
_entity.type
_entity.pdbx_description
1 polymer ?
#
loop_
_entity_poly.entity_id
_entity_poly.type
_entity_poly.pdbx_seq_one_letter_code
_entity_poly.pdbx_strand_id
1 'polypeptide(L)'
;MTVTIGTFFVLNHPLGHYQFSFPVASLNDMSRRSKKSNRARGSKEPPSQTKLRIIGGKYGGRQIQYSGDQRTRPMKNRVREAMFNLVGPWVQGTYTIDLFAGTGAVGLEAVSRGSVGATLIEKHFPTARIIDDNIRTLELESVVEVVSGDAFHWLEHRMPHQFMPPENIPWTMFFCPPYDFFLDRQEEMLHMIETLMSRAPANSHVIVESDTRFSQDHLPLAGQWDVRPYPPAVLMLLQKFK
;
A
#
# COMPACT_ATOMS: atom_id res chain seq x y z
N MET A 1 20.89 -41.52 -24.90
CA MET A 1 20.97 -40.08 -25.35
C MET A 1 19.58 -39.48 -25.21
N THR A 2 19.32 -38.83 -24.13
CA THR A 2 18.01 -38.16 -23.90
C THR A 2 18.28 -36.67 -23.86
N VAL A 3 17.76 -35.97 -24.88
CA VAL A 3 17.87 -34.52 -25.01
C VAL A 3 16.78 -33.87 -24.16
N THR A 4 17.15 -33.20 -23.12
CA THR A 4 16.23 -32.40 -22.30
C THR A 4 16.17 -31.01 -22.90
N ILE A 5 15.01 -30.62 -23.42
CA ILE A 5 14.74 -29.28 -23.94
C ILE A 5 14.44 -28.37 -22.74
N GLY A 6 15.35 -27.46 -22.46
CA GLY A 6 15.14 -26.40 -21.46
C GLY A 6 14.24 -25.31 -22.04
N THR A 7 13.26 -24.88 -21.25
CA THR A 7 12.38 -23.76 -21.59
C THR A 7 13.15 -22.45 -21.43
N PHE A 8 13.32 -21.71 -22.53
CA PHE A 8 13.95 -20.39 -22.53
C PHE A 8 12.87 -19.34 -22.45
N PHE A 9 12.97 -18.45 -21.46
CA PHE A 9 12.23 -17.19 -21.46
C PHE A 9 13.14 -16.07 -21.95
N VAL A 10 12.73 -15.39 -23.01
CA VAL A 10 13.40 -14.21 -23.52
C VAL A 10 12.61 -12.99 -23.09
N LEU A 11 13.18 -12.17 -22.22
CA LEU A 11 12.67 -10.84 -21.92
C LEU A 11 13.41 -9.82 -22.77
N ASN A 12 12.70 -9.19 -23.69
CA ASN A 12 13.20 -8.07 -24.47
C ASN A 12 13.15 -6.79 -23.65
N HIS A 13 14.31 -6.27 -23.25
CA HIS A 13 14.43 -4.95 -22.64
C HIS A 13 15.28 -4.05 -23.55
N PRO A 14 14.98 -2.74 -23.66
CA PRO A 14 15.67 -1.83 -24.58
C PRO A 14 17.16 -1.60 -24.32
N LEU A 15 17.75 -2.20 -23.29
CA LEU A 15 19.16 -2.02 -22.90
C LEU A 15 20.02 -3.29 -23.00
N GLY A 16 19.58 -4.35 -23.69
CA GLY A 16 20.43 -5.52 -23.96
C GLY A 16 19.84 -6.87 -23.60
N HIS A 17 20.39 -7.92 -24.22
CA HIS A 17 20.00 -9.31 -23.97
C HIS A 17 20.83 -9.88 -22.81
N TYR A 18 20.17 -10.35 -21.75
CA TYR A 18 20.81 -11.08 -20.66
C TYR A 18 20.32 -12.53 -20.65
N GLN A 19 21.25 -13.49 -20.73
CA GLN A 19 21.01 -14.93 -20.56
C GLN A 19 21.32 -15.34 -19.11
N PHE A 20 20.35 -15.87 -18.43
CA PHE A 20 20.55 -16.51 -17.12
C PHE A 20 20.29 -18.01 -17.23
N SER A 21 21.27 -18.84 -16.85
CA SER A 21 21.12 -20.29 -16.72
C SER A 21 21.03 -20.66 -15.22
N PHE A 22 19.99 -21.37 -14.84
CA PHE A 22 19.85 -21.95 -13.50
C PHE A 22 20.09 -23.45 -13.54
N PRO A 23 20.84 -24.04 -12.59
CA PRO A 23 21.02 -25.48 -12.52
C PRO A 23 19.72 -26.16 -12.05
N VAL A 24 19.25 -27.15 -12.82
CA VAL A 24 18.14 -28.02 -12.43
C VAL A 24 18.66 -29.09 -11.49
N ALA A 25 18.24 -29.08 -10.23
CA ALA A 25 18.50 -30.15 -9.31
C ALA A 25 17.62 -31.38 -9.64
N SER A 26 18.24 -32.56 -9.75
CA SER A 26 17.57 -33.80 -10.10
C SER A 26 16.69 -34.34 -8.94
N LEU A 27 15.46 -34.69 -9.26
CA LEU A 27 14.40 -35.18 -8.37
C LEU A 27 14.56 -36.68 -7.96
N ASN A 28 15.77 -37.22 -7.80
CA ASN A 28 15.96 -38.66 -7.57
C ASN A 28 16.71 -39.02 -6.30
N ASP A 29 16.52 -38.32 -5.17
CA ASP A 29 17.09 -38.80 -3.92
C ASP A 29 16.28 -38.47 -2.67
N MET A 30 15.00 -38.86 -2.60
CA MET A 30 14.21 -38.80 -1.37
C MET A 30 13.24 -40.00 -1.23
N SER A 31 13.77 -41.24 -1.31
CA SER A 31 13.03 -42.38 -0.82
C SER A 31 13.89 -43.19 0.14
N ARG A 32 13.88 -42.84 1.40
CA ARG A 32 14.11 -43.72 2.58
C ARG A 32 14.46 -42.87 3.81
N ARG A 33 13.44 -42.60 4.66
CA ARG A 33 13.60 -42.74 6.13
C ARG A 33 12.33 -42.35 6.90
N SER A 34 11.86 -43.37 7.57
CA SER A 34 11.29 -43.43 8.91
C SER A 34 9.89 -42.88 9.17
N LYS A 35 8.98 -43.83 9.34
CA LYS A 35 7.78 -43.70 10.18
C LYS A 35 8.16 -43.25 11.59
N LYS A 36 7.69 -42.07 12.04
CA LYS A 36 7.46 -41.80 13.46
C LYS A 36 6.40 -40.73 13.64
N SER A 37 5.38 -41.13 14.40
CA SER A 37 4.40 -40.37 15.19
C SER A 37 3.58 -39.28 14.50
N ASN A 38 2.38 -39.64 14.11
CA ASN A 38 1.21 -38.77 13.99
C ASN A 38 0.92 -38.14 15.35
N ARG A 39 1.34 -36.88 15.55
CA ARG A 39 0.64 -35.93 16.42
C ARG A 39 -0.10 -34.97 15.50
N ALA A 40 -1.41 -35.02 15.55
CA ALA A 40 -2.32 -34.14 14.84
C ALA A 40 -1.92 -32.66 15.10
N ARG A 41 -1.20 -32.07 14.15
CA ARG A 41 -1.16 -30.61 14.04
C ARG A 41 -2.52 -30.22 13.46
N GLY A 42 -3.36 -29.63 14.30
CA GLY A 42 -4.60 -29.03 13.86
C GLY A 42 -4.29 -28.16 12.63
N SER A 43 -4.86 -28.52 11.50
CA SER A 43 -4.91 -27.70 10.30
C SER A 43 -5.66 -26.43 10.67
N LYS A 44 -4.92 -25.34 10.97
CA LYS A 44 -5.54 -24.02 10.96
C LYS A 44 -6.02 -23.82 9.53
N GLU A 45 -7.32 -23.87 9.34
CA GLU A 45 -7.93 -23.39 8.09
C GLU A 45 -7.32 -22.03 7.73
N PRO A 46 -7.00 -21.78 6.46
CA PRO A 46 -6.53 -20.46 6.05
C PRO A 46 -7.58 -19.45 6.51
N PRO A 47 -7.17 -18.30 7.08
CA PRO A 47 -8.10 -17.29 7.58
C PRO A 47 -9.10 -16.98 6.47
N SER A 48 -10.39 -17.07 6.78
CA SER A 48 -11.45 -16.79 5.82
C SER A 48 -11.22 -15.40 5.23
N GLN A 49 -11.04 -15.32 3.92
CA GLN A 49 -10.87 -14.04 3.24
C GLN A 49 -12.09 -13.16 3.55
N THR A 50 -11.84 -12.03 4.15
CA THR A 50 -12.90 -11.09 4.51
C THR A 50 -13.02 -10.05 3.40
N LYS A 51 -14.22 -9.52 3.20
CA LYS A 51 -14.52 -8.59 2.11
C LYS A 51 -14.73 -7.18 2.65
N LEU A 52 -14.15 -6.22 1.96
CA LEU A 52 -14.40 -4.79 2.13
C LEU A 52 -15.09 -4.25 0.88
N ARG A 53 -15.82 -3.14 1.03
CA ARG A 53 -16.46 -2.47 -0.09
C ARG A 53 -15.75 -1.16 -0.40
N ILE A 54 -15.54 -0.86 -1.68
CA ILE A 54 -15.24 0.49 -2.17
C ILE A 54 -16.54 1.30 -2.00
N ILE A 55 -16.44 2.48 -1.34
CA ILE A 55 -17.61 3.23 -0.89
C ILE A 55 -18.17 4.09 -2.02
N GLY A 56 -17.30 4.78 -2.76
CA GLY A 56 -17.72 5.74 -3.77
C GLY A 56 -16.92 5.70 -5.07
N GLY A 57 -17.28 6.59 -6.00
CA GLY A 57 -16.60 6.72 -7.29
C GLY A 57 -16.97 5.63 -8.30
N LYS A 58 -16.14 5.49 -9.35
CA LYS A 58 -16.37 4.59 -10.50
C LYS A 58 -16.55 3.12 -10.09
N TYR A 59 -15.83 2.68 -9.06
CA TYR A 59 -15.85 1.30 -8.57
C TYR A 59 -16.71 1.16 -7.29
N GLY A 60 -17.52 2.16 -6.95
CA GLY A 60 -18.40 2.16 -5.77
C GLY A 60 -19.28 0.90 -5.73
N GLY A 61 -19.32 0.26 -4.56
CA GLY A 61 -20.05 -1.01 -4.36
C GLY A 61 -19.23 -2.27 -4.67
N ARG A 62 -18.13 -2.19 -5.45
CA ARG A 62 -17.23 -3.33 -5.74
C ARG A 62 -16.58 -3.82 -4.44
N GLN A 63 -16.40 -5.11 -4.35
CA GLN A 63 -15.77 -5.75 -3.20
C GLN A 63 -14.29 -6.01 -3.46
N ILE A 64 -13.47 -5.74 -2.47
CA ILE A 64 -12.06 -6.12 -2.40
C ILE A 64 -11.85 -7.11 -1.26
N GLN A 65 -10.89 -8.00 -1.42
CA GLN A 65 -10.56 -9.02 -0.43
C GLN A 65 -9.45 -8.53 0.48
N TYR A 66 -9.43 -9.02 1.73
CA TYR A 66 -8.30 -8.86 2.64
C TYR A 66 -8.12 -10.11 3.50
N SER A 67 -6.95 -10.27 4.09
CA SER A 67 -6.54 -11.50 4.79
C SER A 67 -7.34 -11.84 6.05
N GLY A 68 -8.08 -10.89 6.62
CA GLY A 68 -8.65 -11.04 7.97
C GLY A 68 -7.60 -11.03 9.09
N ASP A 69 -6.32 -10.79 8.77
CA ASP A 69 -5.24 -10.73 9.74
C ASP A 69 -5.45 -9.53 10.69
N GLN A 70 -5.39 -9.79 12.00
CA GLN A 70 -5.56 -8.75 13.02
C GLN A 70 -4.46 -7.67 12.99
N ARG A 71 -3.28 -7.98 12.42
CA ARG A 71 -2.19 -7.03 12.21
C ARG A 71 -2.53 -6.00 11.13
N THR A 72 -3.35 -6.40 10.14
CA THR A 72 -3.86 -5.52 9.09
C THR A 72 -5.28 -5.15 9.44
N ARG A 73 -5.45 -4.27 10.43
CA ARG A 73 -6.77 -3.82 10.87
C ARG A 73 -7.35 -2.86 9.84
N PRO A 74 -8.46 -3.23 9.15
CA PRO A 74 -9.05 -2.32 8.19
C PRO A 74 -9.52 -1.02 8.86
N MET A 75 -9.26 0.12 8.20
CA MET A 75 -9.90 1.37 8.57
C MET A 75 -11.41 1.20 8.57
N LYS A 76 -12.10 1.66 9.60
CA LYS A 76 -13.57 1.58 9.67
C LYS A 76 -14.19 2.33 8.49
N ASN A 77 -15.21 1.76 7.85
CA ASN A 77 -15.87 2.37 6.70
C ASN A 77 -16.29 3.82 6.96
N ARG A 78 -16.84 4.12 8.15
CA ARG A 78 -17.23 5.49 8.53
C ARG A 78 -16.06 6.48 8.55
N VAL A 79 -14.85 6.02 8.95
CA VAL A 79 -13.65 6.88 8.98
C VAL A 79 -13.15 7.10 7.57
N ARG A 80 -13.11 6.06 6.74
CA ARG A 80 -12.73 6.15 5.33
C ARG A 80 -13.69 7.05 4.55
N GLU A 81 -15.00 6.90 4.77
CA GLU A 81 -16.02 7.77 4.16
C GLU A 81 -15.81 9.24 4.59
N ALA A 82 -15.61 9.48 5.89
CA ALA A 82 -15.35 10.81 6.41
C ALA A 82 -14.06 11.40 5.81
N MET A 83 -12.99 10.61 5.71
CA MET A 83 -11.73 11.00 5.09
C MET A 83 -11.94 11.47 3.64
N PHE A 84 -12.65 10.69 2.83
CA PHE A 84 -12.92 11.06 1.45
C PHE A 84 -13.95 12.19 1.30
N ASN A 85 -14.82 12.40 2.27
CA ASN A 85 -15.69 13.58 2.32
C ASN A 85 -14.87 14.85 2.62
N LEU A 86 -13.84 14.76 3.48
CA LEU A 86 -12.91 15.88 3.74
C LEU A 86 -12.03 16.19 2.54
N VAL A 87 -11.41 15.14 1.94
CA VAL A 87 -10.61 15.29 0.71
C VAL A 87 -11.50 15.84 -0.43
N GLY A 88 -12.73 15.40 -0.50
CA GLY A 88 -13.73 15.90 -1.45
C GLY A 88 -13.29 15.73 -2.92
N PRO A 89 -13.53 16.75 -3.78
CA PRO A 89 -13.19 16.66 -5.19
C PRO A 89 -11.69 16.76 -5.48
N TRP A 90 -10.86 17.10 -4.49
CA TRP A 90 -9.41 17.33 -4.73
C TRP A 90 -8.61 16.08 -5.02
N VAL A 91 -9.12 14.90 -4.69
CA VAL A 91 -8.50 13.63 -5.12
C VAL A 91 -8.54 13.47 -6.65
N GLN A 92 -9.51 14.11 -7.28
CA GLN A 92 -9.70 13.99 -8.72
C GLN A 92 -8.54 14.65 -9.50
N GLY A 93 -7.94 13.90 -10.40
CA GLY A 93 -6.82 14.37 -11.21
C GLY A 93 -5.47 14.37 -10.47
N THR A 94 -5.41 13.95 -9.20
CA THR A 94 -4.14 13.79 -8.46
C THR A 94 -3.58 12.38 -8.61
N TYR A 95 -2.31 12.19 -8.27
CA TYR A 95 -1.70 10.87 -8.08
C TYR A 95 -1.70 10.52 -6.59
N THR A 96 -2.15 9.33 -6.25
CA THR A 96 -2.26 8.88 -4.86
C THR A 96 -1.00 8.15 -4.39
N ILE A 97 -0.54 8.46 -3.18
CA ILE A 97 0.50 7.72 -2.46
C ILE A 97 -0.08 7.25 -1.13
N ASP A 98 -0.30 5.94 -1.00
CA ASP A 98 -0.78 5.32 0.24
C ASP A 98 0.39 4.62 0.93
N LEU A 99 0.96 5.27 1.94
CA LEU A 99 2.23 4.88 2.57
C LEU A 99 2.09 3.68 3.53
N PHE A 100 0.90 3.39 3.98
CA PHE A 100 0.61 2.28 4.90
C PHE A 100 -0.66 1.58 4.43
N ALA A 101 -0.61 1.00 3.22
CA ALA A 101 -1.78 0.60 2.46
C ALA A 101 -2.67 -0.46 3.15
N GLY A 102 -2.10 -1.30 4.00
CA GLY A 102 -2.85 -2.30 4.75
C GLY A 102 -3.71 -3.17 3.83
N THR A 103 -5.01 -2.92 3.79
CA THR A 103 -5.94 -3.64 2.90
C THR A 103 -5.95 -3.11 1.46
N GLY A 104 -5.29 -1.99 1.19
CA GLY A 104 -5.36 -1.26 -0.09
C GLY A 104 -6.64 -0.43 -0.26
N ALA A 105 -7.53 -0.44 0.75
CA ALA A 105 -8.86 0.15 0.60
C ALA A 105 -8.83 1.68 0.40
N VAL A 106 -7.86 2.39 0.99
CA VAL A 106 -7.73 3.85 0.85
C VAL A 106 -7.24 4.20 -0.55
N GLY A 107 -6.12 3.61 -0.99
CA GLY A 107 -5.57 3.87 -2.32
C GLY A 107 -6.53 3.49 -3.45
N LEU A 108 -7.21 2.33 -3.36
CA LEU A 108 -8.20 1.89 -4.35
C LEU A 108 -9.46 2.77 -4.34
N GLU A 109 -9.89 3.26 -3.18
CA GLU A 109 -10.98 4.24 -3.08
C GLU A 109 -10.60 5.56 -3.74
N ALA A 110 -9.36 6.04 -3.56
CA ALA A 110 -8.87 7.25 -4.19
C ALA A 110 -8.93 7.17 -5.73
N VAL A 111 -8.45 6.05 -6.30
CA VAL A 111 -8.55 5.80 -7.75
C VAL A 111 -10.00 5.71 -8.20
N SER A 112 -10.86 5.05 -7.41
CA SER A 112 -12.31 5.01 -7.68
C SER A 112 -12.93 6.40 -7.76
N ARG A 113 -12.42 7.37 -7.00
CA ARG A 113 -12.92 8.75 -6.93
C ARG A 113 -12.21 9.71 -7.90
N GLY A 114 -11.33 9.19 -8.75
CA GLY A 114 -10.76 9.96 -9.85
C GLY A 114 -9.29 10.33 -9.69
N SER A 115 -8.55 9.75 -8.75
CA SER A 115 -7.09 9.77 -8.80
C SER A 115 -6.62 9.10 -10.10
N VAL A 116 -5.65 9.69 -10.78
CA VAL A 116 -5.18 9.21 -12.09
C VAL A 116 -4.31 7.96 -12.00
N GLY A 117 -3.80 7.67 -10.80
CA GLY A 117 -3.01 6.50 -10.48
C GLY A 117 -2.68 6.44 -8.99
N ALA A 118 -2.10 5.34 -8.55
CA ALA A 118 -1.70 5.18 -7.15
C ALA A 118 -0.48 4.28 -6.97
N THR A 119 0.38 4.64 -6.01
CA THR A 119 1.39 3.76 -5.40
C THR A 119 0.93 3.38 -4.00
N LEU A 120 0.76 2.08 -3.74
CA LEU A 120 0.34 1.51 -2.47
C LEU A 120 1.52 0.78 -1.83
N ILE A 121 1.94 1.21 -0.64
CA ILE A 121 3.10 0.62 0.04
C ILE A 121 2.61 -0.24 1.21
N GLU A 122 2.93 -1.53 1.17
CA GLU A 122 2.53 -2.48 2.20
C GLU A 122 3.71 -3.37 2.61
N LYS A 123 4.04 -3.33 3.91
CA LYS A 123 5.17 -4.05 4.48
C LYS A 123 4.96 -5.57 4.56
N HIS A 124 3.73 -5.99 4.83
CA HIS A 124 3.41 -7.40 4.99
C HIS A 124 3.18 -8.06 3.63
N PHE A 125 4.17 -8.80 3.16
CA PHE A 125 4.18 -9.42 1.83
C PHE A 125 2.89 -10.20 1.47
N PRO A 126 2.30 -11.05 2.35
CA PRO A 126 1.03 -11.71 2.03
C PRO A 126 -0.12 -10.74 1.80
N THR A 127 -0.17 -9.62 2.54
CA THR A 127 -1.18 -8.57 2.36
C THR A 127 -0.97 -7.81 1.05
N ALA A 128 0.29 -7.48 0.71
CA ALA A 128 0.62 -6.83 -0.57
C ALA A 128 0.17 -7.67 -1.78
N ARG A 129 0.30 -9.00 -1.71
CA ARG A 129 -0.22 -9.91 -2.76
C ARG A 129 -1.74 -9.85 -2.91
N ILE A 130 -2.47 -9.77 -1.79
CA ILE A 130 -3.95 -9.63 -1.84
C ILE A 130 -4.35 -8.30 -2.46
N ILE A 131 -3.62 -7.21 -2.17
CA ILE A 131 -3.85 -5.91 -2.82
C ILE A 131 -3.65 -6.05 -4.34
N ASP A 132 -2.58 -6.71 -4.76
CA ASP A 132 -2.27 -6.95 -6.18
C ASP A 132 -3.37 -7.77 -6.88
N ASP A 133 -3.91 -8.80 -6.21
CA ASP A 133 -5.06 -9.56 -6.72
C ASP A 133 -6.34 -8.71 -6.82
N ASN A 134 -6.55 -7.78 -5.87
CA ASN A 134 -7.65 -6.82 -5.94
C ASN A 134 -7.49 -5.85 -7.12
N ILE A 135 -6.27 -5.36 -7.37
CA ILE A 135 -5.94 -4.49 -8.51
C ILE A 135 -6.30 -5.18 -9.82
N ARG A 136 -5.90 -6.45 -9.99
CA ARG A 136 -6.25 -7.26 -11.17
C ARG A 136 -7.77 -7.46 -11.31
N THR A 137 -8.45 -7.76 -10.19
CA THR A 137 -9.91 -7.94 -10.18
C THR A 137 -10.67 -6.66 -10.59
N LEU A 138 -10.08 -5.50 -10.32
CA LEU A 138 -10.64 -4.20 -10.66
C LEU A 138 -10.14 -3.68 -12.03
N GLU A 139 -9.21 -4.41 -12.68
CA GLU A 139 -8.60 -4.03 -13.96
C GLU A 139 -7.85 -2.69 -13.86
N LEU A 140 -7.04 -2.53 -12.80
CA LEU A 140 -6.34 -1.30 -12.46
C LEU A 140 -4.81 -1.39 -12.63
N GLU A 141 -4.28 -2.50 -13.18
CA GLU A 141 -2.84 -2.77 -13.28
C GLU A 141 -2.06 -1.69 -14.06
N SER A 142 -2.73 -0.98 -14.95
CA SER A 142 -2.11 0.09 -15.73
C SER A 142 -1.91 1.41 -14.96
N VAL A 143 -2.60 1.57 -13.83
CA VAL A 143 -2.63 2.85 -13.08
C VAL A 143 -2.35 2.70 -11.59
N VAL A 144 -2.36 1.47 -11.05
CA VAL A 144 -2.08 1.21 -9.63
C VAL A 144 -0.95 0.20 -9.50
N GLU A 145 0.04 0.52 -8.68
CA GLU A 145 1.12 -0.38 -8.33
C GLU A 145 1.16 -0.66 -6.82
N VAL A 146 1.62 -1.85 -6.45
CA VAL A 146 1.88 -2.21 -5.06
C VAL A 146 3.38 -2.36 -4.85
N VAL A 147 3.90 -1.60 -3.90
CA VAL A 147 5.27 -1.74 -3.41
C VAL A 147 5.26 -2.61 -2.16
N SER A 148 5.74 -3.85 -2.28
CA SER A 148 5.92 -4.71 -1.12
C SER A 148 7.20 -4.31 -0.38
N GLY A 149 7.04 -3.66 0.77
CA GLY A 149 8.16 -3.15 1.56
C GLY A 149 7.76 -2.16 2.64
N ASP A 150 8.75 -1.80 3.44
CA ASP A 150 8.60 -0.79 4.49
C ASP A 150 8.59 0.62 3.89
N ALA A 151 7.64 1.47 4.30
CA ALA A 151 7.45 2.82 3.74
C ALA A 151 8.66 3.74 3.99
N PHE A 152 9.33 3.61 5.15
CA PHE A 152 10.51 4.39 5.46
C PHE A 152 11.68 4.00 4.54
N HIS A 153 11.90 2.69 4.38
CA HIS A 153 12.91 2.19 3.45
C HIS A 153 12.60 2.56 1.99
N TRP A 154 11.32 2.54 1.59
CA TRP A 154 10.90 2.96 0.26
C TRP A 154 11.26 4.42 0.00
N LEU A 155 10.95 5.30 0.96
CA LEU A 155 11.25 6.73 0.84
C LEU A 155 12.74 7.00 0.63
N GLU A 156 13.60 6.33 1.41
CA GLU A 156 15.04 6.56 1.41
C GLU A 156 15.76 5.95 0.21
N HIS A 157 15.36 4.74 -0.20
CA HIS A 157 16.15 3.92 -1.10
C HIS A 157 15.48 3.57 -2.43
N ARG A 158 14.16 3.58 -2.50
CA ARG A 158 13.44 3.16 -3.71
C ARG A 158 12.79 4.30 -4.47
N MET A 159 12.14 5.22 -3.77
CA MET A 159 11.50 6.38 -4.37
C MET A 159 12.46 7.18 -5.27
N PRO A 160 13.71 7.48 -4.86
CA PRO A 160 14.62 8.26 -5.70
C PRO A 160 15.05 7.57 -7.00
N HIS A 161 14.85 6.27 -7.14
CA HIS A 161 15.47 5.49 -8.21
C HIS A 161 14.51 4.67 -9.08
N GLN A 162 13.35 4.25 -8.57
CA GLN A 162 12.52 3.25 -9.23
C GLN A 162 11.02 3.54 -9.24
N PHE A 163 10.51 4.29 -8.27
CA PHE A 163 9.06 4.46 -8.04
C PHE A 163 8.74 5.92 -7.73
N MET A 164 9.18 6.82 -8.62
CA MET A 164 8.83 8.23 -8.50
C MET A 164 7.39 8.47 -8.93
N PRO A 165 6.54 8.98 -8.05
CA PRO A 165 5.25 9.51 -8.49
C PRO A 165 5.44 10.61 -9.52
N PRO A 166 4.49 10.82 -10.45
CA PRO A 166 4.62 11.85 -11.48
C PRO A 166 4.85 13.25 -10.89
N GLU A 167 5.92 13.93 -11.30
CA GLU A 167 6.28 15.25 -10.75
C GLU A 167 5.44 16.40 -11.31
N ASN A 168 4.71 16.16 -12.39
CA ASN A 168 3.84 17.14 -13.05
C ASN A 168 2.37 17.03 -12.65
N ILE A 169 2.02 16.12 -11.75
CA ILE A 169 0.66 15.88 -11.26
C ILE A 169 0.65 16.08 -9.75
N PRO A 170 -0.28 16.88 -9.17
CA PRO A 170 -0.40 16.99 -7.72
C PRO A 170 -0.59 15.64 -7.04
N TRP A 171 -0.04 15.50 -5.85
CA TRP A 171 -0.16 14.26 -5.08
C TRP A 171 -1.22 14.37 -3.99
N THR A 172 -1.92 13.27 -3.75
CA THR A 172 -2.74 13.04 -2.54
C THR A 172 -2.06 11.94 -1.73
N MET A 173 -1.47 12.32 -0.61
CA MET A 173 -0.63 11.45 0.21
C MET A 173 -1.36 11.04 1.49
N PHE A 174 -1.51 9.73 1.71
CA PHE A 174 -2.16 9.17 2.88
C PHE A 174 -1.13 8.58 3.85
N PHE A 175 -1.13 9.10 5.08
CA PHE A 175 -0.32 8.65 6.20
C PHE A 175 -1.25 8.03 7.25
N CYS A 176 -1.59 6.75 7.07
CA CYS A 176 -2.50 6.00 7.94
C CYS A 176 -1.78 4.80 8.59
N PRO A 177 -0.69 5.04 9.35
CA PRO A 177 0.08 3.99 10.01
C PRO A 177 -0.68 3.39 11.19
N PRO A 178 -0.18 2.29 11.81
CA PRO A 178 -0.53 1.96 13.18
C PRO A 178 -0.31 3.18 14.09
N TYR A 179 -1.30 3.55 14.91
CA TYR A 179 -1.27 4.80 15.69
C TYR A 179 -0.03 4.96 16.57
N ASP A 180 0.51 3.85 17.07
CA ASP A 180 1.73 3.85 17.88
C ASP A 180 2.96 4.39 17.15
N PHE A 181 2.97 4.42 15.80
CA PHE A 181 4.08 5.00 15.04
C PHE A 181 4.24 6.50 15.27
N PHE A 182 3.16 7.22 15.53
CA PHE A 182 3.21 8.63 15.90
C PHE A 182 3.72 8.89 17.33
N LEU A 183 3.91 7.82 18.13
CA LEU A 183 4.50 7.88 19.47
C LEU A 183 5.90 7.29 19.46
N ASP A 184 6.02 6.05 19.00
CA ASP A 184 7.27 5.27 19.08
C ASP A 184 8.28 5.63 17.99
N ARG A 185 7.82 6.18 16.86
CA ARG A 185 8.61 6.54 15.68
C ARG A 185 8.27 7.95 15.19
N GLN A 186 7.96 8.86 16.11
CA GLN A 186 7.47 10.20 15.76
C GLN A 186 8.43 10.94 14.84
N GLU A 187 9.72 10.97 15.15
CA GLU A 187 10.73 11.67 14.36
C GLU A 187 10.80 11.14 12.92
N GLU A 188 10.79 9.82 12.73
CA GLU A 188 10.78 9.19 11.41
C GLU A 188 9.49 9.50 10.64
N MET A 189 8.35 9.50 11.31
CA MET A 189 7.06 9.86 10.69
C MET A 189 7.05 11.31 10.22
N LEU A 190 7.49 12.24 11.08
CA LEU A 190 7.57 13.66 10.72
C LEU A 190 8.55 13.91 9.58
N HIS A 191 9.74 13.29 9.63
CA HIS A 191 10.72 13.35 8.54
C HIS A 191 10.14 12.84 7.20
N MET A 192 9.38 11.75 7.23
CA MET A 192 8.71 11.21 6.04
C MET A 192 7.69 12.20 5.47
N ILE A 193 6.86 12.81 6.33
CA ILE A 193 5.87 13.82 5.94
C ILE A 193 6.58 15.02 5.30
N GLU A 194 7.58 15.59 5.97
CA GLU A 194 8.35 16.75 5.48
C GLU A 194 9.06 16.44 4.16
N THR A 195 9.69 15.28 4.04
CA THR A 195 10.40 14.87 2.83
C THR A 195 9.45 14.76 1.65
N LEU A 196 8.29 14.11 1.81
CA LEU A 196 7.30 14.00 0.74
C LEU A 196 6.67 15.34 0.40
N MET A 197 6.35 16.17 1.39
CA MET A 197 5.87 17.54 1.16
C MET A 197 6.88 18.38 0.39
N SER A 198 8.18 18.26 0.69
CA SER A 198 9.23 19.01 -0.01
C SER A 198 9.35 18.65 -1.49
N ARG A 199 9.08 17.40 -1.85
CA ARG A 199 9.15 16.86 -3.22
C ARG A 199 7.84 17.00 -3.98
N ALA A 200 6.71 17.07 -3.28
CA ALA A 200 5.40 17.09 -3.90
C ALA A 200 5.20 18.31 -4.80
N PRO A 201 4.55 18.17 -5.96
CA PRO A 201 4.15 19.28 -6.80
C PRO A 201 3.20 20.25 -6.07
N ALA A 202 3.09 21.48 -6.58
CA ALA A 202 2.11 22.43 -6.08
C ALA A 202 0.68 21.89 -6.16
N ASN A 203 -0.18 22.32 -5.25
CA ASN A 203 -1.56 21.83 -5.07
C ASN A 203 -1.68 20.36 -4.64
N SER A 204 -0.64 19.79 -4.06
CA SER A 204 -0.70 18.48 -3.42
C SER A 204 -1.42 18.54 -2.07
N HIS A 205 -1.83 17.38 -1.55
CA HIS A 205 -2.59 17.25 -0.32
C HIS A 205 -1.96 16.17 0.57
N VAL A 206 -1.99 16.40 1.87
CA VAL A 206 -1.54 15.43 2.88
C VAL A 206 -2.70 15.08 3.79
N ILE A 207 -2.93 13.81 4.00
CA ILE A 207 -3.92 13.29 4.94
C ILE A 207 -3.18 12.42 5.96
N VAL A 208 -3.35 12.75 7.24
CA VAL A 208 -2.81 11.99 8.37
C VAL A 208 -3.96 11.40 9.16
N GLU A 209 -3.91 10.10 9.45
CA GLU A 209 -4.77 9.44 10.43
C GLU A 209 -3.94 9.05 11.64
N SER A 210 -4.34 9.55 12.81
CA SER A 210 -3.76 9.18 14.10
C SER A 210 -4.86 8.94 15.12
N ASP A 211 -4.51 8.77 16.38
CA ASP A 211 -5.45 8.85 17.51
C ASP A 211 -5.20 10.11 18.35
N THR A 212 -5.98 10.26 19.44
CA THR A 212 -5.95 11.46 20.28
C THR A 212 -4.67 11.64 21.11
N ARG A 213 -3.75 10.68 21.08
CA ARG A 213 -2.45 10.76 21.77
C ARG A 213 -1.42 11.61 21.01
N PHE A 214 -1.61 11.79 19.70
CA PHE A 214 -0.75 12.60 18.86
C PHE A 214 -1.35 14.00 18.64
N SER A 215 -0.53 15.06 18.84
CA SER A 215 -0.95 16.45 18.59
C SER A 215 -0.55 16.89 17.18
N GLN A 216 -1.48 17.58 16.52
CA GLN A 216 -1.22 18.26 15.24
C GLN A 216 -0.09 19.31 15.32
N ASP A 217 0.21 19.81 16.52
CA ASP A 217 1.24 20.84 16.70
C ASP A 217 2.65 20.35 16.37
N HIS A 218 2.84 19.03 16.31
CA HIS A 218 4.08 18.42 15.85
C HIS A 218 4.21 18.36 14.32
N LEU A 219 3.09 18.50 13.58
CA LEU A 219 3.12 18.43 12.12
C LEU A 219 3.75 19.68 11.50
N PRO A 220 4.44 19.56 10.35
CA PRO A 220 4.93 20.70 9.61
C PRO A 220 3.77 21.65 9.25
N LEU A 221 4.03 22.95 9.19
CA LEU A 221 3.01 23.98 8.99
C LEU A 221 1.89 23.95 10.04
N ALA A 222 2.27 23.81 11.32
CA ALA A 222 1.33 23.80 12.44
C ALA A 222 0.30 24.94 12.33
N GLY A 223 -0.96 24.65 12.66
CA GLY A 223 -2.07 25.61 12.55
C GLY A 223 -2.72 25.74 11.17
N GLN A 224 -2.18 25.09 10.13
CA GLN A 224 -2.79 25.08 8.79
C GLN A 224 -3.59 23.81 8.48
N TRP A 225 -3.60 22.85 9.40
CA TRP A 225 -4.28 21.56 9.24
C TRP A 225 -5.77 21.68 9.63
N ASP A 226 -6.64 21.15 8.78
CA ASP A 226 -8.04 20.88 9.14
C ASP A 226 -8.12 19.58 9.94
N VAL A 227 -8.42 19.68 11.24
CA VAL A 227 -8.41 18.55 12.17
C VAL A 227 -9.82 18.15 12.54
N ARG A 228 -10.15 16.90 12.32
CA ARG A 228 -11.49 16.32 12.55
C ARG A 228 -11.41 15.04 13.40
N PRO A 229 -12.02 15.04 14.60
CA PRO A 229 -12.07 13.85 15.42
C PRO A 229 -13.17 12.88 14.98
N TYR A 230 -12.78 11.61 14.80
CA TYR A 230 -13.68 10.47 14.55
C TYR A 230 -13.32 9.30 15.49
N PRO A 231 -13.55 9.43 16.81
CA PRO A 231 -12.98 8.54 17.80
C PRO A 231 -13.10 7.05 17.49
N PRO A 232 -11.99 6.29 17.72
CA PRO A 232 -10.70 6.73 18.27
C PRO A 232 -9.79 7.48 17.29
N ALA A 233 -10.13 7.55 15.99
CA ALA A 233 -9.33 8.20 14.96
C ALA A 233 -9.44 9.73 15.03
N VAL A 234 -8.36 10.40 14.64
CA VAL A 234 -8.30 11.82 14.31
C VAL A 234 -7.78 11.94 12.89
N LEU A 235 -8.52 12.62 12.03
CA LEU A 235 -8.11 12.93 10.67
C LEU A 235 -7.56 14.36 10.61
N MET A 236 -6.41 14.54 9.98
CA MET A 236 -5.76 15.83 9.78
C MET A 236 -5.48 16.00 8.30
N LEU A 237 -5.95 17.08 7.72
CA LEU A 237 -5.83 17.34 6.29
C LEU A 237 -5.12 18.69 6.07
N LEU A 238 -4.04 18.65 5.31
CA LEU A 238 -3.37 19.85 4.79
C LEU A 238 -3.59 19.92 3.28
N GLN A 239 -4.14 21.05 2.85
CA GLN A 239 -4.53 21.24 1.45
C GLN A 239 -3.66 22.29 0.77
N LYS A 240 -3.32 22.02 -0.50
CA LYS A 240 -2.70 23.02 -1.40
C LYS A 240 -1.48 23.72 -0.79
N PHE A 241 -0.60 22.94 -0.17
CA PHE A 241 0.66 23.49 0.26
C PHE A 241 1.59 23.71 -0.95
N LYS A 242 2.35 24.80 -0.96
CA LYS A 242 3.11 25.47 -2.02
C LYS A 242 2.27 26.28 -2.99
#